data_17e6dcf94f7c6452c66a6b64f978568e
#
_entry.id   17e6dcf94f7c6452c66a6b64f978568e
#
_cell.length_a   1.000
_cell.length_b   1.000
_cell.length_c   1.000
_cell.angle_alpha   90.00
_cell.angle_beta   90.00
_cell.angle_gamma   90.00
#
_symmetry.space_group_name_H-M   'P 1'
#
loop_
_entity.id
_entity.type
_entity.pdbx_description
1 polymer ?
#
loop_
_entity_poly.entity_id
_entity_poly.type
_entity_poly.pdbx_seq_one_letter_code
_entity_poly.pdbx_strand_id
1 'polypeptide(L)'
;MQFYQIKLKGKAFLTAFSFLLCSIGAISQVNTVEFGKNRVQFRKFKWQYYQTDNFNTYFYQDGQTIANYVAQLAEQELPGIEQFVEYSLQRRANIVIYNHFDELQQSNIGLNLDWQTTGGITKLVNNKMIVYFDGNHSNLRRQVRQGIARTLVDNILFGDDLGEFAANQALLDLPKWLTDGYIDYVAEDWSPELDDQLKSALLSGEYKNFYHFAYEKPLLAGHAFWNYIAERYKPENVTYFLYLARVYRNLNTASQRICKKKFKEVLREFMAENEEKYYLDIRGRRNFPKGTISIVEETKHNKDFIRFTPNPAPRSQTYAVVEYIKGKYYVVLYENLVDRKVLLKTGVRTNENEVNPSYPLLAWDGKGARLACVYWEAGKVKLFVYDLVARFKRVKQDITPFEQIQDMKFMLNEKSLLLSAVKNGQSDIFIYNIDKDDFEQVTNDSYADLDPSFVAFPNKTGIIFSSNRPDPSIKGRDTGVPVDRFNIFLADNYNKSEFRQISRLTDMKFSDARYPMQYNTSHFTFISAENGVANRYAGFFSTERAGLDTIYVIGDNFLRNPDQRDL
;
A
#
# COMPACT_ATOMS: atom_id res chain seq x y z
N MET A 1 62.37 -3.81 -45.41
CA MET A 1 60.87 -3.88 -45.57
C MET A 1 60.13 -4.62 -44.45
N GLN A 2 60.72 -5.52 -43.70
CA GLN A 2 60.03 -6.28 -42.62
C GLN A 2 59.72 -5.47 -41.37
N PHE A 3 60.51 -4.47 -41.03
CA PHE A 3 60.24 -3.63 -39.82
C PHE A 3 59.03 -2.67 -39.94
N TYR A 4 58.64 -2.33 -41.17
CA TYR A 4 57.48 -1.44 -41.39
C TYR A 4 56.14 -2.18 -41.27
N GLN A 5 56.08 -3.45 -41.56
CA GLN A 5 54.89 -4.28 -41.45
C GLN A 5 54.54 -4.61 -39.96
N ILE A 6 55.59 -4.77 -39.14
CA ILE A 6 55.33 -5.04 -37.66
C ILE A 6 54.80 -3.80 -36.97
N LYS A 7 55.27 -2.58 -37.33
CA LYS A 7 54.71 -1.32 -36.79
C LYS A 7 53.27 -1.04 -37.24
N LEU A 8 52.88 -1.41 -38.47
CA LEU A 8 51.50 -1.26 -38.92
C LEU A 8 50.55 -2.25 -38.23
N LYS A 9 50.95 -3.50 -38.01
CA LYS A 9 50.17 -4.51 -37.31
C LYS A 9 49.99 -4.14 -35.83
N GLY A 10 51.01 -3.57 -35.18
CA GLY A 10 50.93 -3.09 -33.81
C GLY A 10 49.96 -1.90 -33.64
N LYS A 11 49.99 -0.96 -34.59
CA LYS A 11 49.04 0.18 -34.56
C LYS A 11 47.60 -0.25 -34.85
N ALA A 12 47.38 -1.19 -35.76
CA ALA A 12 46.03 -1.75 -36.02
C ALA A 12 45.51 -2.55 -34.82
N PHE A 13 46.39 -3.27 -34.14
CA PHE A 13 46.01 -3.99 -32.91
C PHE A 13 45.68 -3.02 -31.74
N LEU A 14 46.46 -1.94 -31.60
CA LEU A 14 46.19 -0.92 -30.56
C LEU A 14 44.88 -0.15 -30.83
N THR A 15 44.60 0.17 -32.12
CA THR A 15 43.32 0.80 -32.49
C THR A 15 42.15 -0.14 -32.33
N ALA A 16 42.27 -1.41 -32.67
CA ALA A 16 41.23 -2.42 -32.47
C ALA A 16 40.97 -2.67 -30.96
N PHE A 17 42.03 -2.68 -30.15
CA PHE A 17 41.93 -2.83 -28.70
C PHE A 17 41.32 -1.58 -28.03
N SER A 18 41.65 -0.36 -28.51
CA SER A 18 40.99 0.89 -28.06
C SER A 18 39.52 0.92 -28.44
N PHE A 19 39.14 0.46 -29.64
CA PHE A 19 37.75 0.34 -30.05
C PHE A 19 37.00 -0.71 -29.22
N LEU A 20 37.63 -1.81 -28.85
CA LEU A 20 37.08 -2.84 -27.98
C LEU A 20 36.86 -2.29 -26.54
N LEU A 21 37.80 -1.51 -26.00
CA LEU A 21 37.67 -0.83 -24.72
C LEU A 21 36.58 0.26 -24.72
N CYS A 22 36.42 0.99 -25.81
CA CYS A 22 35.33 1.97 -25.96
C CYS A 22 33.95 1.30 -26.09
N SER A 23 33.87 0.10 -26.69
CA SER A 23 32.61 -0.64 -26.78
C SER A 23 32.17 -1.26 -25.44
N ILE A 24 33.09 -1.56 -24.53
CA ILE A 24 32.76 -2.03 -23.18
C ILE A 24 32.21 -0.88 -22.30
N GLY A 25 32.64 0.36 -22.56
CA GLY A 25 32.09 1.55 -21.88
C GLY A 25 30.67 1.97 -22.33
N ALA A 26 30.16 1.40 -23.45
CA ALA A 26 28.86 1.73 -24.00
C ALA A 26 27.69 0.85 -23.47
N ILE A 27 27.94 -0.12 -22.59
CA ILE A 27 26.92 -0.96 -21.97
C ILE A 27 26.44 -0.32 -20.64
N SER A 28 26.27 0.99 -20.62
CA SER A 28 25.84 1.73 -19.42
C SER A 28 24.36 2.10 -19.43
N GLN A 29 23.54 1.52 -20.29
CA GLN A 29 22.09 1.71 -20.21
C GLN A 29 21.41 0.41 -19.80
N VAL A 30 21.21 0.27 -18.48
CA VAL A 30 20.54 -0.87 -17.84
C VAL A 30 19.03 -0.92 -18.16
N ASN A 31 18.49 0.08 -18.84
CA ASN A 31 17.08 0.16 -19.23
C ASN A 31 16.95 0.20 -20.77
N THR A 32 17.12 -0.94 -21.41
CA THR A 32 16.70 -1.09 -22.80
C THR A 32 15.19 -1.36 -22.86
N VAL A 33 14.42 -0.28 -22.97
CA VAL A 33 13.00 -0.40 -23.28
C VAL A 33 12.88 -0.65 -24.79
N GLU A 34 12.13 -1.68 -25.17
CA GLU A 34 11.85 -1.95 -26.57
C GLU A 34 11.22 -0.72 -27.26
N PHE A 35 11.60 -0.49 -28.51
CA PHE A 35 11.07 0.63 -29.31
C PHE A 35 9.53 0.63 -29.30
N GLY A 36 8.94 1.78 -29.01
CA GLY A 36 7.47 1.95 -28.93
C GLY A 36 6.83 1.58 -27.59
N LYS A 37 7.59 1.08 -26.61
CA LYS A 37 7.09 0.79 -25.26
C LYS A 37 7.42 1.87 -24.22
N ASN A 38 8.06 2.96 -24.62
CA ASN A 38 8.35 4.07 -23.71
C ASN A 38 7.06 4.66 -23.15
N ARG A 39 7.02 4.83 -21.85
CA ARG A 39 5.93 5.53 -21.17
C ARG A 39 6.00 7.03 -21.46
N VAL A 40 4.84 7.68 -21.51
CA VAL A 40 4.74 9.11 -21.79
C VAL A 40 5.02 9.91 -20.53
N GLN A 41 6.05 10.73 -20.57
CA GLN A 41 6.35 11.67 -19.50
C GLN A 41 5.54 12.96 -19.71
N PHE A 42 4.60 13.25 -18.83
CA PHE A 42 3.76 14.44 -18.88
C PHE A 42 4.16 15.53 -17.85
N ARG A 43 5.04 15.20 -16.91
CA ARG A 43 5.58 16.16 -15.91
C ARG A 43 7.10 16.11 -15.89
N LYS A 44 7.75 17.29 -15.79
CA LYS A 44 9.19 17.37 -15.56
C LYS A 44 9.46 17.42 -14.06
N PHE A 45 10.35 16.57 -13.58
CA PHE A 45 10.76 16.51 -12.19
C PHE A 45 12.03 17.34 -11.98
N LYS A 46 12.01 18.24 -10.97
CA LYS A 46 13.18 18.96 -10.48
C LYS A 46 13.65 18.29 -9.21
N TRP A 47 14.56 17.33 -9.35
CA TRP A 47 15.05 16.52 -8.26
C TRP A 47 15.89 17.31 -7.27
N GLN A 48 15.61 17.07 -5.98
CA GLN A 48 16.34 17.52 -4.81
C GLN A 48 16.58 16.30 -3.92
N TYR A 49 17.41 16.42 -2.87
CA TYR A 49 17.58 15.34 -1.93
C TYR A 49 17.88 15.84 -0.52
N TYR A 50 17.48 15.05 0.46
CA TYR A 50 17.95 15.12 1.84
C TYR A 50 19.02 14.07 2.05
N GLN A 51 20.00 14.39 2.88
CA GLN A 51 21.06 13.47 3.25
C GLN A 51 21.00 13.23 4.76
N THR A 52 20.93 11.96 5.13
CA THR A 52 21.05 11.46 6.50
C THR A 52 22.32 10.62 6.64
N ASP A 53 22.52 9.98 7.79
CA ASP A 53 23.71 9.18 8.03
C ASP A 53 23.82 7.99 7.06
N ASN A 54 22.69 7.31 6.80
CA ASN A 54 22.65 6.09 6.00
C ASN A 54 21.97 6.24 4.64
N PHE A 55 21.25 7.35 4.39
CA PHE A 55 20.45 7.50 3.17
C PHE A 55 20.62 8.86 2.49
N ASN A 56 20.47 8.85 1.15
CA ASN A 56 20.17 10.02 0.34
C ASN A 56 18.74 9.88 -0.18
N THR A 57 17.83 10.73 0.27
CA THR A 57 16.40 10.65 -0.05
C THR A 57 16.05 11.68 -1.10
N TYR A 58 15.83 11.21 -2.34
CA TYR A 58 15.55 12.06 -3.50
C TYR A 58 14.05 12.28 -3.67
N PHE A 59 13.68 13.52 -3.90
CA PHE A 59 12.30 13.97 -4.12
C PHE A 59 12.26 15.09 -5.15
N TYR A 60 11.06 15.48 -5.58
CA TYR A 60 10.84 16.62 -6.48
C TYR A 60 9.75 17.53 -5.92
N GLN A 61 9.30 18.52 -6.73
CA GLN A 61 8.35 19.54 -6.32
C GLN A 61 7.18 18.95 -5.52
N ASP A 62 6.80 19.61 -4.44
CA ASP A 62 5.70 19.24 -3.53
C ASP A 62 5.94 17.96 -2.70
N GLY A 63 7.13 17.34 -2.81
CA GLY A 63 7.49 16.10 -2.10
C GLY A 63 8.30 16.27 -0.82
N GLN A 64 8.53 17.48 -0.33
CA GLN A 64 9.41 17.75 0.82
C GLN A 64 8.97 17.05 2.10
N THR A 65 7.68 17.11 2.41
CA THR A 65 7.12 16.52 3.64
C THR A 65 7.22 15.00 3.59
N ILE A 66 6.85 14.39 2.45
CA ILE A 66 6.97 12.94 2.25
C ILE A 66 8.45 12.51 2.33
N ALA A 67 9.35 13.30 1.74
CA ALA A 67 10.77 12.99 1.77
C ALA A 67 11.36 13.07 3.20
N ASN A 68 10.94 14.03 3.98
CA ASN A 68 11.34 14.15 5.38
C ASN A 68 10.81 12.95 6.20
N TYR A 69 9.54 12.59 5.99
CA TYR A 69 8.95 11.39 6.59
C TYR A 69 9.74 10.12 6.23
N VAL A 70 10.02 9.90 4.95
CA VAL A 70 10.74 8.71 4.48
C VAL A 70 12.18 8.68 5.00
N ALA A 71 12.85 9.84 5.07
CA ALA A 71 14.21 9.92 5.59
C ALA A 71 14.29 9.51 7.08
N GLN A 72 13.37 10.02 7.90
CA GLN A 72 13.26 9.65 9.31
C GLN A 72 12.86 8.19 9.49
N LEU A 73 11.88 7.73 8.71
CA LEU A 73 11.41 6.35 8.75
C LEU A 73 12.53 5.36 8.39
N ALA A 74 13.30 5.64 7.36
CA ALA A 74 14.38 4.76 6.91
C ALA A 74 15.46 4.60 7.98
N GLU A 75 15.85 5.70 8.64
CA GLU A 75 16.81 5.65 9.75
C GLU A 75 16.22 4.91 10.98
N GLN A 76 14.95 5.07 11.25
CA GLN A 76 14.26 4.38 12.36
C GLN A 76 14.15 2.86 12.12
N GLU A 77 13.89 2.43 10.89
CA GLU A 77 13.66 1.01 10.55
C GLU A 77 14.97 0.24 10.29
N LEU A 78 16.04 0.92 9.87
CA LEU A 78 17.29 0.29 9.48
C LEU A 78 17.88 -0.63 10.55
N PRO A 79 18.03 -0.21 11.83
CA PRO A 79 18.67 -1.05 12.85
C PRO A 79 17.95 -2.38 13.09
N GLY A 80 16.61 -2.36 13.08
CA GLY A 80 15.82 -3.58 13.25
C GLY A 80 15.97 -4.56 12.07
N ILE A 81 16.05 -4.02 10.85
CA ILE A 81 16.24 -4.84 9.66
C ILE A 81 17.66 -5.40 9.59
N GLU A 82 18.67 -4.59 9.92
CA GLU A 82 20.07 -5.04 10.00
C GLU A 82 20.24 -6.17 11.02
N GLN A 83 19.63 -6.02 12.20
CA GLN A 83 19.66 -7.04 13.23
C GLN A 83 19.00 -8.35 12.74
N PHE A 84 17.85 -8.26 12.04
CA PHE A 84 17.15 -9.43 11.52
C PHE A 84 17.92 -10.13 10.39
N VAL A 85 18.45 -9.36 9.47
CA VAL A 85 19.21 -9.85 8.30
C VAL A 85 20.64 -10.26 8.68
N GLU A 86 21.10 -9.90 9.89
CA GLU A 86 22.48 -10.10 10.40
C GLU A 86 23.55 -9.50 9.48
N TYR A 87 23.23 -8.35 8.87
CA TYR A 87 24.13 -7.64 7.96
C TYR A 87 23.88 -6.13 8.03
N SER A 88 24.96 -5.36 8.13
CA SER A 88 24.87 -3.89 8.21
C SER A 88 25.16 -3.23 6.87
N LEU A 89 24.49 -2.10 6.62
CA LEU A 89 24.65 -1.31 5.42
C LEU A 89 26.08 -0.72 5.35
N GLN A 90 26.84 -1.12 4.33
CA GLN A 90 28.24 -0.73 4.19
C GLN A 90 28.41 0.64 3.53
N ARG A 91 27.44 1.06 2.73
CA ARG A 91 27.47 2.31 1.98
C ARG A 91 26.10 2.96 2.01
N ARG A 92 26.08 4.30 2.02
CA ARG A 92 24.84 5.07 1.98
C ARG A 92 23.95 4.62 0.81
N ALA A 93 22.70 4.35 1.11
CA ALA A 93 21.70 3.96 0.10
C ALA A 93 20.94 5.18 -0.43
N ASN A 94 20.36 5.03 -1.62
CA ASN A 94 19.59 6.09 -2.26
C ASN A 94 18.11 5.69 -2.32
N ILE A 95 17.25 6.55 -1.80
CA ILE A 95 15.80 6.39 -1.86
C ILE A 95 15.24 7.40 -2.85
N VAL A 96 14.55 6.94 -3.87
CA VAL A 96 13.89 7.81 -4.87
C VAL A 96 12.39 7.74 -4.64
N ILE A 97 11.79 8.88 -4.32
CA ILE A 97 10.38 8.97 -3.95
C ILE A 97 9.59 9.58 -5.10
N TYR A 98 8.50 8.94 -5.45
CA TYR A 98 7.45 9.49 -6.31
C TYR A 98 6.24 9.87 -5.46
N ASN A 99 5.72 11.08 -5.65
CA ASN A 99 4.57 11.57 -4.89
C ASN A 99 3.28 10.81 -5.20
N HIS A 100 3.21 10.15 -6.37
CA HIS A 100 2.05 9.34 -6.81
C HIS A 100 2.50 8.13 -7.62
N PHE A 101 1.71 7.08 -7.58
CA PHE A 101 1.92 5.88 -8.41
C PHE A 101 1.93 6.21 -9.92
N ASP A 102 1.00 7.05 -10.37
CA ASP A 102 0.93 7.44 -11.79
C ASP A 102 2.15 8.27 -12.25
N GLU A 103 2.81 8.98 -11.34
CA GLU A 103 4.06 9.68 -11.64
C GLU A 103 5.25 8.73 -11.75
N LEU A 104 5.29 7.69 -10.95
CA LEU A 104 6.23 6.59 -11.12
C LEU A 104 6.03 5.92 -12.49
N GLN A 105 4.80 5.72 -12.92
CA GLN A 105 4.46 5.13 -14.21
C GLN A 105 4.87 6.00 -15.42
N GLN A 106 5.22 7.26 -15.26
CA GLN A 106 5.82 8.07 -16.32
C GLN A 106 7.27 7.71 -16.61
N SER A 107 7.94 7.09 -15.66
CA SER A 107 9.28 6.57 -15.84
C SER A 107 9.26 5.21 -16.54
N ASN A 108 10.34 4.87 -17.20
CA ASN A 108 10.50 3.52 -17.75
C ASN A 108 10.94 2.50 -16.68
N ILE A 109 11.00 2.91 -15.42
CA ILE A 109 11.33 2.04 -14.30
C ILE A 109 10.20 1.03 -14.16
N GLY A 110 10.55 -0.24 -14.06
CA GLY A 110 9.59 -1.33 -13.90
C GLY A 110 8.84 -1.77 -15.15
N LEU A 111 9.27 -1.38 -16.35
CA LEU A 111 8.73 -1.90 -17.61
C LEU A 111 9.14 -3.34 -17.91
N ASN A 112 10.13 -3.89 -17.22
CA ASN A 112 10.58 -5.26 -17.39
C ASN A 112 10.00 -6.15 -16.28
N LEU A 113 9.90 -7.46 -16.54
CA LEU A 113 9.37 -8.48 -15.62
C LEU A 113 9.99 -8.50 -14.21
N ASP A 114 11.13 -7.84 -14.02
CA ASP A 114 11.79 -7.71 -12.71
C ASP A 114 11.14 -6.69 -11.77
N TRP A 115 10.16 -5.96 -12.25
CA TRP A 115 9.39 -4.96 -11.50
C TRP A 115 8.35 -5.55 -10.53
N GLN A 116 7.98 -6.79 -10.64
CA GLN A 116 6.88 -7.41 -9.89
C GLN A 116 7.04 -7.42 -8.36
N THR A 117 8.10 -6.80 -7.87
CA THR A 117 8.26 -6.55 -6.46
C THR A 117 7.63 -5.22 -6.09
N THR A 118 6.63 -5.28 -5.25
CA THR A 118 5.88 -4.14 -4.72
C THR A 118 6.72 -3.09 -4.00
N GLY A 119 7.99 -3.26 -3.83
CA GLY A 119 8.90 -2.30 -3.21
C GLY A 119 9.61 -1.35 -4.18
N GLY A 120 9.19 -1.25 -5.42
CA GLY A 120 9.82 -0.34 -6.38
C GLY A 120 11.29 -0.61 -6.64
N ILE A 121 11.69 -1.88 -6.54
CA ILE A 121 13.09 -2.25 -6.59
C ILE A 121 13.48 -2.55 -8.00
N THR A 122 14.34 -1.74 -8.50
CA THR A 122 15.11 -2.08 -9.70
C THR A 122 16.37 -2.81 -9.27
N LYS A 123 16.85 -3.75 -10.07
CA LYS A 123 18.22 -4.29 -10.00
C LYS A 123 19.24 -3.19 -10.30
N LEU A 124 19.08 -2.03 -9.72
CA LEU A 124 20.03 -0.95 -9.87
C LEU A 124 21.16 -1.21 -8.88
N VAL A 125 22.25 -1.64 -9.44
CA VAL A 125 23.54 -1.56 -8.77
C VAL A 125 23.67 -0.20 -8.11
N ASN A 126 24.16 -0.11 -6.90
CA ASN A 126 24.38 1.08 -6.09
C ASN A 126 23.34 1.38 -5.00
N ASN A 127 22.82 0.36 -4.34
CA ASN A 127 21.98 0.58 -3.16
C ASN A 127 20.86 1.60 -3.41
N LYS A 128 20.10 1.41 -4.50
CA LYS A 128 18.95 2.28 -4.83
C LYS A 128 17.64 1.57 -4.56
N MET A 129 16.73 2.26 -3.93
CA MET A 129 15.35 1.85 -3.82
C MET A 129 14.42 2.95 -4.34
N ILE A 130 13.28 2.55 -4.88
CA ILE A 130 12.28 3.44 -5.43
C ILE A 130 10.97 3.17 -4.72
N VAL A 131 10.36 4.20 -4.19
CA VAL A 131 9.08 4.13 -3.48
C VAL A 131 8.13 5.16 -4.06
N TYR A 132 6.84 4.91 -3.91
CA TYR A 132 5.80 5.86 -4.26
C TYR A 132 4.81 6.03 -3.11
N PHE A 133 4.22 7.18 -3.02
CA PHE A 133 3.19 7.47 -2.03
C PHE A 133 1.81 7.36 -2.66
N ASP A 134 0.97 6.52 -2.10
CA ASP A 134 -0.42 6.31 -2.51
C ASP A 134 -1.42 6.95 -1.53
N GLY A 135 -0.92 7.79 -0.61
CA GLY A 135 -1.68 8.38 0.47
C GLY A 135 -1.72 7.51 1.74
N ASN A 136 -1.24 6.27 1.68
CA ASN A 136 -1.19 5.35 2.81
C ASN A 136 0.23 5.25 3.37
N HIS A 137 0.46 5.84 4.53
CA HIS A 137 1.76 5.81 5.20
C HIS A 137 2.20 4.39 5.60
N SER A 138 1.27 3.49 5.93
CA SER A 138 1.59 2.10 6.23
C SER A 138 2.14 1.36 5.00
N ASN A 139 1.55 1.61 3.82
CA ASN A 139 2.06 1.05 2.58
C ASN A 139 3.43 1.65 2.21
N LEU A 140 3.61 2.96 2.40
CA LEU A 140 4.91 3.62 2.20
C LEU A 140 5.98 3.05 3.14
N ARG A 141 5.64 2.82 4.41
CA ARG A 141 6.53 2.16 5.38
C ARG A 141 6.95 0.78 4.91
N ARG A 142 5.99 -0.03 4.45
CA ARG A 142 6.27 -1.36 3.91
C ARG A 142 7.23 -1.30 2.72
N GLN A 143 7.02 -0.39 1.78
CA GLN A 143 7.91 -0.18 0.63
C GLN A 143 9.33 0.21 1.06
N VAL A 144 9.49 1.10 2.04
CA VAL A 144 10.80 1.49 2.59
C VAL A 144 11.49 0.30 3.23
N ARG A 145 10.80 -0.46 4.07
CA ARG A 145 11.35 -1.68 4.71
C ARG A 145 11.76 -2.72 3.67
N GLN A 146 10.93 -2.97 2.65
CA GLN A 146 11.26 -3.86 1.53
C GLN A 146 12.51 -3.37 0.78
N GLY A 147 12.63 -2.08 0.53
CA GLY A 147 13.80 -1.48 -0.13
C GLY A 147 15.09 -1.66 0.66
N ILE A 148 15.05 -1.43 1.97
CA ILE A 148 16.19 -1.66 2.87
C ILE A 148 16.55 -3.14 2.91
N ALA A 149 15.58 -4.02 3.17
CA ALA A 149 15.79 -5.46 3.22
C ALA A 149 16.40 -5.99 1.92
N ARG A 150 15.91 -5.53 0.75
CA ARG A 150 16.47 -5.89 -0.55
C ARG A 150 17.93 -5.47 -0.66
N THR A 151 18.23 -4.22 -0.33
CA THR A 151 19.60 -3.70 -0.41
C THR A 151 20.56 -4.56 0.42
N LEU A 152 20.17 -4.92 1.65
CA LEU A 152 21.00 -5.76 2.53
C LEU A 152 21.13 -7.19 2.00
N VAL A 153 20.02 -7.78 1.53
CA VAL A 153 20.01 -9.15 0.97
C VAL A 153 20.83 -9.24 -0.32
N ASP A 154 20.69 -8.27 -1.21
CA ASP A 154 21.48 -8.23 -2.43
C ASP A 154 22.98 -8.11 -2.12
N ASN A 155 23.36 -7.31 -1.13
CA ASN A 155 24.74 -7.21 -0.67
C ASN A 155 25.24 -8.52 -0.03
N ILE A 156 24.42 -9.22 0.74
CA ILE A 156 24.75 -10.54 1.29
C ILE A 156 24.94 -11.56 0.16
N LEU A 157 24.01 -11.61 -0.78
CA LEU A 157 24.00 -12.65 -1.81
C LEU A 157 25.07 -12.43 -2.89
N PHE A 158 25.26 -11.18 -3.28
CA PHE A 158 26.03 -10.84 -4.48
C PHE A 158 27.27 -9.98 -4.21
N GLY A 159 27.41 -9.42 -3.02
CA GLY A 159 28.46 -8.44 -2.67
C GLY A 159 28.01 -7.00 -2.94
N ASP A 160 28.75 -6.05 -2.35
CA ASP A 160 28.45 -4.61 -2.41
C ASP A 160 29.19 -3.88 -3.55
N ASP A 161 30.03 -4.59 -4.29
CA ASP A 161 30.82 -4.11 -5.41
C ASP A 161 30.27 -4.69 -6.74
N LEU A 162 30.38 -3.89 -7.81
CA LEU A 162 29.91 -4.24 -9.15
C LEU A 162 30.53 -5.51 -9.72
N GLY A 163 31.81 -5.74 -9.45
CA GLY A 163 32.55 -6.90 -9.93
C GLY A 163 32.13 -8.18 -9.22
N GLU A 164 32.00 -8.11 -7.91
CA GLU A 164 31.48 -9.21 -7.08
C GLU A 164 30.03 -9.53 -7.41
N PHE A 165 29.20 -8.50 -7.57
CA PHE A 165 27.80 -8.66 -7.95
C PHE A 165 27.64 -9.44 -9.25
N ALA A 166 28.36 -9.03 -10.31
CA ALA A 166 28.29 -9.69 -11.61
C ALA A 166 28.79 -11.14 -11.57
N ALA A 167 29.87 -11.39 -10.84
CA ALA A 167 30.43 -12.73 -10.69
C ALA A 167 29.53 -13.66 -9.88
N ASN A 168 28.97 -13.18 -8.78
CA ASN A 168 28.12 -13.97 -7.90
C ASN A 168 26.72 -14.19 -8.49
N GLN A 169 26.15 -13.22 -9.20
CA GLN A 169 24.86 -13.36 -9.86
C GLN A 169 24.87 -14.46 -10.93
N ALA A 170 25.96 -14.63 -11.65
CA ALA A 170 26.12 -15.69 -12.64
C ALA A 170 26.23 -17.10 -12.03
N LEU A 171 26.58 -17.18 -10.74
CA LEU A 171 26.86 -18.45 -10.05
C LEU A 171 25.77 -18.88 -9.07
N LEU A 172 24.89 -17.95 -8.67
CA LEU A 172 23.84 -18.21 -7.67
C LEU A 172 22.47 -18.14 -8.34
N ASP A 173 21.88 -19.29 -8.62
CA ASP A 173 20.53 -19.41 -9.17
C ASP A 173 19.53 -19.73 -8.04
N LEU A 174 19.04 -18.68 -7.37
CA LEU A 174 17.96 -18.80 -6.40
C LEU A 174 16.62 -18.46 -7.07
N PRO A 175 15.55 -19.24 -6.81
CA PRO A 175 14.23 -18.90 -7.31
C PRO A 175 13.80 -17.52 -6.84
N LYS A 176 13.30 -16.69 -7.74
CA LYS A 176 12.87 -15.32 -7.44
C LYS A 176 11.83 -15.25 -6.31
N TRP A 177 10.86 -16.18 -6.30
CA TRP A 177 9.87 -16.25 -5.22
C TRP A 177 10.49 -16.44 -3.82
N LEU A 178 11.66 -17.12 -3.74
CA LEU A 178 12.35 -17.36 -2.48
C LEU A 178 13.01 -16.09 -1.95
N THR A 179 13.73 -15.37 -2.79
CA THR A 179 14.42 -14.12 -2.41
C THR A 179 13.44 -12.97 -2.20
N ASP A 180 12.50 -12.78 -3.11
CA ASP A 180 11.49 -11.73 -2.99
C ASP A 180 10.55 -12.00 -1.79
N GLY A 181 10.18 -13.25 -1.57
CA GLY A 181 9.40 -13.64 -0.40
C GLY A 181 10.13 -13.45 0.93
N TYR A 182 11.45 -13.64 0.96
CA TYR A 182 12.25 -13.32 2.14
C TYR A 182 12.23 -11.82 2.44
N ILE A 183 12.40 -11.01 1.43
CA ILE A 183 12.37 -9.55 1.57
C ILE A 183 11.01 -9.08 2.06
N ASP A 184 9.94 -9.65 1.54
CA ASP A 184 8.58 -9.35 1.97
C ASP A 184 8.33 -9.79 3.42
N TYR A 185 8.83 -10.96 3.81
CA TYR A 185 8.78 -11.46 5.20
C TYR A 185 9.54 -10.55 6.20
N VAL A 186 10.69 -10.00 5.80
CA VAL A 186 11.45 -9.04 6.64
C VAL A 186 10.72 -7.68 6.73
N ALA A 187 10.02 -7.31 5.67
CA ALA A 187 9.37 -6.01 5.59
C ALA A 187 8.04 -5.93 6.33
N GLU A 188 7.32 -7.04 6.42
CA GLU A 188 5.97 -7.09 6.98
C GLU A 188 5.79 -8.37 7.80
N ASP A 189 5.24 -8.24 9.00
CA ASP A 189 4.91 -9.38 9.83
C ASP A 189 3.77 -10.21 9.20
N TRP A 190 3.73 -11.52 9.49
CA TRP A 190 2.62 -12.36 9.06
C TRP A 190 1.30 -11.83 9.65
N SER A 191 0.36 -11.51 8.79
CA SER A 191 -0.91 -10.88 9.16
C SER A 191 -2.11 -11.79 8.89
N PRO A 192 -3.26 -11.56 9.54
CA PRO A 192 -4.51 -12.25 9.21
C PRO A 192 -4.92 -12.09 7.74
N GLU A 193 -4.59 -10.96 7.12
CA GLU A 193 -4.87 -10.70 5.71
C GLU A 193 -4.04 -11.60 4.79
N LEU A 194 -2.76 -11.81 5.12
CA LEU A 194 -1.88 -12.75 4.41
C LEU A 194 -2.33 -14.20 4.63
N ASP A 195 -2.74 -14.55 5.86
CA ASP A 195 -3.26 -15.87 6.18
C ASP A 195 -4.56 -16.19 5.42
N ASP A 196 -5.48 -15.21 5.31
CA ASP A 196 -6.70 -15.36 4.51
C ASP A 196 -6.42 -15.49 3.00
N GLN A 197 -5.42 -14.78 2.48
CA GLN A 197 -4.98 -14.93 1.09
C GLN A 197 -4.38 -16.34 0.84
N LEU A 198 -3.54 -16.81 1.75
CA LEU A 198 -2.95 -18.15 1.66
C LEU A 198 -4.03 -19.23 1.75
N LYS A 199 -4.95 -19.12 2.73
CA LYS A 199 -6.11 -20.00 2.88
C LYS A 199 -6.94 -20.07 1.60
N SER A 200 -7.27 -18.91 1.05
CA SER A 200 -8.04 -18.79 -0.19
C SER A 200 -7.33 -19.44 -1.37
N ALA A 201 -6.01 -19.22 -1.49
CA ALA A 201 -5.20 -19.80 -2.54
C ALA A 201 -5.14 -21.34 -2.44
N LEU A 202 -4.84 -21.87 -1.26
CA LEU A 202 -4.68 -23.32 -1.09
C LEU A 202 -6.01 -24.07 -1.18
N LEU A 203 -7.09 -23.52 -0.65
CA LEU A 203 -8.42 -24.14 -0.69
C LEU A 203 -9.14 -23.96 -2.04
N SER A 204 -8.63 -23.12 -2.96
CA SER A 204 -9.21 -22.98 -4.30
C SER A 204 -9.13 -24.24 -5.14
N GLY A 205 -8.16 -25.11 -4.86
CA GLY A 205 -7.85 -26.30 -5.67
C GLY A 205 -7.16 -25.98 -7.02
N GLU A 206 -6.79 -24.72 -7.27
CA GLU A 206 -6.11 -24.30 -8.50
C GLU A 206 -4.66 -24.76 -8.55
N TYR A 207 -3.99 -24.85 -7.40
CA TYR A 207 -2.55 -25.11 -7.31
C TYR A 207 -2.25 -26.57 -6.98
N LYS A 208 -1.80 -27.33 -7.97
CA LYS A 208 -1.46 -28.76 -7.80
C LYS A 208 -0.20 -29.01 -6.95
N ASN A 209 0.67 -28.03 -6.84
CA ASN A 209 1.91 -28.11 -6.06
C ASN A 209 2.44 -26.71 -5.78
N PHE A 210 3.42 -26.62 -4.88
CA PHE A 210 4.03 -25.37 -4.49
C PHE A 210 4.61 -24.56 -5.65
N TYR A 211 5.24 -25.20 -6.64
CA TYR A 211 5.86 -24.49 -7.77
C TYR A 211 4.82 -23.76 -8.64
N HIS A 212 3.65 -24.38 -8.83
CA HIS A 212 2.55 -23.73 -9.53
C HIS A 212 2.02 -22.53 -8.73
N PHE A 213 1.84 -22.69 -7.43
CA PHE A 213 1.46 -21.60 -6.52
C PHE A 213 2.50 -20.46 -6.54
N ALA A 214 3.79 -20.77 -6.42
CA ALA A 214 4.86 -19.78 -6.45
C ALA A 214 5.05 -19.10 -7.82
N TYR A 215 4.65 -19.75 -8.90
CA TYR A 215 4.66 -19.13 -10.24
C TYR A 215 3.56 -18.07 -10.38
N GLU A 216 2.34 -18.38 -9.94
CA GLU A 216 1.19 -17.47 -10.06
C GLU A 216 1.19 -16.37 -8.97
N LYS A 217 1.62 -16.71 -7.75
CA LYS A 217 1.63 -15.81 -6.59
C LYS A 217 2.98 -15.83 -5.86
N PRO A 218 4.07 -15.35 -6.51
CA PRO A 218 5.43 -15.54 -6.01
C PRO A 218 5.67 -14.88 -4.64
N LEU A 219 5.17 -13.68 -4.40
CA LEU A 219 5.37 -12.97 -3.12
C LEU A 219 4.66 -13.69 -1.98
N LEU A 220 3.37 -13.99 -2.14
CA LEU A 220 2.58 -14.68 -1.12
C LEU A 220 3.16 -16.07 -0.81
N ALA A 221 3.53 -16.82 -1.84
CA ALA A 221 4.13 -18.13 -1.67
C ALA A 221 5.47 -18.08 -0.94
N GLY A 222 6.30 -17.09 -1.26
CA GLY A 222 7.60 -16.91 -0.62
C GLY A 222 7.47 -16.41 0.81
N HIS A 223 6.64 -15.41 1.08
CA HIS A 223 6.39 -14.90 2.42
C HIS A 223 5.84 -16.03 3.33
N ALA A 224 4.80 -16.72 2.87
CA ALA A 224 4.22 -17.85 3.61
C ALA A 224 5.23 -18.99 3.87
N PHE A 225 6.11 -19.29 2.91
CA PHE A 225 7.17 -20.26 3.09
C PHE A 225 8.15 -19.86 4.20
N TRP A 226 8.58 -18.60 4.22
CA TRP A 226 9.50 -18.12 5.26
C TRP A 226 8.84 -18.06 6.63
N ASN A 227 7.57 -17.67 6.70
CA ASN A 227 6.80 -17.77 7.93
C ASN A 227 6.71 -19.22 8.43
N TYR A 228 6.45 -20.17 7.54
CA TYR A 228 6.45 -21.60 7.88
C TYR A 228 7.82 -22.09 8.40
N ILE A 229 8.92 -21.63 7.77
CA ILE A 229 10.27 -21.96 8.25
C ILE A 229 10.50 -21.40 9.66
N ALA A 230 10.08 -20.15 9.90
CA ALA A 230 10.21 -19.52 11.22
C ALA A 230 9.42 -20.27 12.31
N GLU A 231 8.16 -20.62 12.04
CA GLU A 231 7.30 -21.32 12.99
C GLU A 231 7.75 -22.75 13.27
N ARG A 232 8.16 -23.47 12.23
CA ARG A 232 8.48 -24.90 12.34
C ARG A 232 9.94 -25.17 12.76
N TYR A 233 10.87 -24.35 12.30
CA TYR A 233 12.31 -24.56 12.45
C TYR A 233 13.03 -23.42 13.19
N LYS A 234 12.31 -22.51 13.81
CA LYS A 234 12.72 -21.31 14.55
C LYS A 234 13.07 -20.11 13.68
N PRO A 235 12.78 -18.89 14.15
CA PRO A 235 13.04 -17.65 13.44
C PRO A 235 14.51 -17.42 13.04
N GLU A 236 15.46 -17.83 13.89
CA GLU A 236 16.90 -17.67 13.64
C GLU A 236 17.37 -18.44 12.40
N ASN A 237 16.65 -19.49 12.02
CA ASN A 237 16.99 -20.30 10.87
C ASN A 237 16.56 -19.68 9.53
N VAL A 238 15.75 -18.64 9.52
CA VAL A 238 15.26 -18.00 8.29
C VAL A 238 16.42 -17.38 7.52
N THR A 239 17.12 -16.44 8.12
CA THR A 239 18.30 -15.78 7.52
C THR A 239 19.44 -16.79 7.29
N TYR A 240 19.64 -17.69 8.26
CA TYR A 240 20.69 -18.70 8.16
C TYR A 240 20.46 -19.69 6.99
N PHE A 241 19.21 -20.02 6.67
CA PHE A 241 18.86 -20.83 5.50
C PHE A 241 19.32 -20.15 4.20
N LEU A 242 19.05 -18.85 4.07
CA LEU A 242 19.43 -18.08 2.89
C LEU A 242 20.98 -18.01 2.77
N TYR A 243 21.66 -17.77 3.88
CA TYR A 243 23.12 -17.78 3.95
C TYR A 243 23.71 -19.13 3.52
N LEU A 244 23.19 -20.25 4.03
CA LEU A 244 23.62 -21.58 3.63
C LEU A 244 23.36 -21.86 2.15
N ALA A 245 22.20 -21.41 1.62
CA ALA A 245 21.90 -21.54 0.19
C ALA A 245 22.93 -20.83 -0.68
N ARG A 246 23.40 -19.64 -0.26
CA ARG A 246 24.51 -18.93 -0.90
C ARG A 246 25.81 -19.71 -0.83
N VAL A 247 26.23 -20.11 0.38
CA VAL A 247 27.52 -20.78 0.62
C VAL A 247 27.63 -22.10 -0.14
N TYR A 248 26.59 -22.92 -0.08
CA TYR A 248 26.59 -24.22 -0.77
C TYR A 248 26.12 -24.13 -2.22
N ARG A 249 25.57 -22.99 -2.66
CA ARG A 249 24.92 -22.83 -3.98
C ARG A 249 23.91 -23.94 -4.29
N ASN A 250 23.25 -24.43 -3.23
CA ASN A 250 22.37 -25.57 -3.32
C ASN A 250 21.30 -25.56 -2.23
N LEU A 251 20.05 -25.37 -2.64
CA LEU A 251 18.89 -25.33 -1.73
C LEU A 251 18.65 -26.65 -0.99
N ASN A 252 18.95 -27.81 -1.62
CA ASN A 252 18.80 -29.09 -0.94
C ASN A 252 19.77 -29.23 0.23
N THR A 253 21.01 -28.76 0.07
CA THR A 253 22.02 -28.82 1.15
C THR A 253 21.61 -27.89 2.30
N ALA A 254 21.16 -26.67 1.99
CA ALA A 254 20.64 -25.73 3.00
C ALA A 254 19.44 -26.34 3.75
N SER A 255 18.47 -26.88 3.02
CA SER A 255 17.28 -27.54 3.58
C SER A 255 17.63 -28.74 4.46
N GLN A 256 18.55 -29.59 4.02
CA GLN A 256 19.00 -30.74 4.82
C GLN A 256 19.71 -30.32 6.12
N ARG A 257 20.44 -29.22 6.11
CA ARG A 257 21.10 -28.69 7.32
C ARG A 257 20.09 -28.20 8.34
N ILE A 258 19.09 -27.46 7.91
CA ILE A 258 18.08 -26.82 8.78
C ILE A 258 16.89 -27.74 9.02
N CYS A 259 16.24 -28.19 7.96
CA CYS A 259 14.98 -28.93 8.04
C CYS A 259 15.19 -30.44 8.16
N LYS A 260 16.43 -30.94 8.02
CA LYS A 260 16.77 -32.39 7.98
C LYS A 260 16.09 -33.15 6.84
N LYS A 261 15.58 -32.47 5.83
CA LYS A 261 14.82 -32.97 4.68
C LYS A 261 15.27 -32.33 3.40
N LYS A 262 14.98 -32.97 2.25
CA LYS A 262 15.21 -32.37 0.94
C LYS A 262 14.26 -31.20 0.72
N PHE A 263 14.70 -30.18 0.02
CA PHE A 263 13.92 -28.96 -0.22
C PHE A 263 12.52 -29.25 -0.79
N LYS A 264 12.43 -30.12 -1.79
CA LYS A 264 11.15 -30.55 -2.37
C LYS A 264 10.21 -31.23 -1.37
N GLU A 265 10.74 -31.92 -0.37
CA GLU A 265 9.96 -32.56 0.70
C GLU A 265 9.37 -31.49 1.63
N VAL A 266 10.18 -30.48 2.00
CA VAL A 266 9.71 -29.36 2.82
C VAL A 266 8.59 -28.59 2.11
N LEU A 267 8.71 -28.34 0.81
CA LEU A 267 7.65 -27.67 0.04
C LEU A 267 6.35 -28.50 -0.02
N ARG A 268 6.44 -29.81 -0.11
CA ARG A 268 5.24 -30.68 -0.06
C ARG A 268 4.58 -30.69 1.32
N GLU A 269 5.39 -30.73 2.37
CA GLU A 269 4.88 -30.64 3.75
C GLU A 269 4.21 -29.31 4.01
N PHE A 270 4.83 -28.19 3.58
CA PHE A 270 4.22 -26.87 3.64
C PHE A 270 2.80 -26.87 3.05
N MET A 271 2.63 -27.37 1.83
CA MET A 271 1.32 -27.44 1.18
C MET A 271 0.34 -28.30 1.98
N ALA A 272 0.74 -29.54 2.32
CA ALA A 272 -0.13 -30.48 3.00
C ALA A 272 -0.55 -30.03 4.42
N GLU A 273 0.39 -29.51 5.21
CA GLU A 273 0.11 -29.05 6.58
C GLU A 273 -0.81 -27.81 6.58
N ASN A 274 -0.58 -26.85 5.66
CA ASN A 274 -1.45 -25.67 5.56
C ASN A 274 -2.82 -26.02 4.98
N GLU A 275 -2.92 -26.89 3.98
CA GLU A 275 -4.20 -27.36 3.47
C GLU A 275 -5.01 -28.04 4.59
N GLU A 276 -4.40 -28.93 5.36
CA GLU A 276 -5.04 -29.60 6.49
C GLU A 276 -5.49 -28.60 7.56
N LYS A 277 -4.60 -27.66 7.96
CA LYS A 277 -4.90 -26.57 8.90
C LYS A 277 -6.16 -25.80 8.46
N TYR A 278 -6.21 -25.41 7.20
CA TYR A 278 -7.31 -24.61 6.69
C TYR A 278 -8.60 -25.41 6.46
N TYR A 279 -8.52 -26.68 6.06
CA TYR A 279 -9.69 -27.56 6.03
C TYR A 279 -10.31 -27.75 7.41
N LEU A 280 -9.49 -27.89 8.44
CA LEU A 280 -9.96 -27.96 9.83
C LEU A 280 -10.59 -26.64 10.28
N ASP A 281 -10.00 -25.51 9.90
CA ASP A 281 -10.51 -24.19 10.25
C ASP A 281 -11.88 -23.90 9.64
N ILE A 282 -12.13 -24.28 8.38
CA ILE A 282 -13.43 -24.06 7.74
C ILE A 282 -14.47 -25.12 8.06
N ARG A 283 -14.07 -26.21 8.74
CA ARG A 283 -14.97 -27.33 9.04
C ARG A 283 -16.15 -26.87 9.90
N GLY A 284 -17.36 -27.11 9.40
CA GLY A 284 -18.58 -26.70 10.07
C GLY A 284 -18.93 -25.20 9.94
N ARG A 285 -18.10 -24.39 9.29
CA ARG A 285 -18.41 -23.00 8.96
C ARG A 285 -19.18 -22.93 7.64
N ARG A 286 -19.95 -21.86 7.48
CA ARG A 286 -20.65 -21.60 6.23
C ARG A 286 -19.78 -20.78 5.30
N ASN A 287 -19.67 -21.20 4.05
CA ASN A 287 -18.91 -20.48 3.03
C ASN A 287 -19.63 -19.21 2.54
N PHE A 288 -20.97 -19.15 2.69
CA PHE A 288 -21.78 -18.02 2.22
C PHE A 288 -22.83 -17.61 3.26
N PRO A 289 -23.15 -16.30 3.38
CA PRO A 289 -24.28 -15.83 4.15
C PRO A 289 -25.60 -16.42 3.61
N LYS A 290 -26.54 -16.75 4.49
CA LYS A 290 -27.86 -17.23 4.07
C LYS A 290 -28.62 -16.09 3.37
N GLY A 291 -29.29 -16.42 2.25
CA GLY A 291 -30.20 -15.51 1.56
C GLY A 291 -29.52 -14.43 0.72
N THR A 292 -28.23 -14.60 0.41
CA THR A 292 -27.56 -13.71 -0.56
C THR A 292 -27.96 -14.06 -1.98
N ILE A 293 -28.20 -13.01 -2.78
CA ILE A 293 -28.39 -13.13 -4.22
C ILE A 293 -27.05 -12.80 -4.87
N SER A 294 -26.59 -13.68 -5.76
CA SER A 294 -25.42 -13.38 -6.60
C SER A 294 -25.82 -12.33 -7.65
N ILE A 295 -25.09 -11.23 -7.67
CA ILE A 295 -25.26 -10.16 -8.66
C ILE A 295 -24.44 -10.48 -9.92
N VAL A 296 -23.30 -11.16 -9.72
CA VAL A 296 -22.42 -11.60 -10.81
C VAL A 296 -22.20 -13.10 -10.63
N GLU A 297 -22.70 -13.88 -11.57
CA GLU A 297 -22.57 -15.35 -11.52
C GLU A 297 -21.22 -15.83 -12.06
N GLU A 298 -20.68 -15.13 -13.08
CA GLU A 298 -19.40 -15.46 -13.70
C GLU A 298 -18.56 -14.20 -13.91
N THR A 299 -17.29 -14.24 -13.47
CA THR A 299 -16.30 -13.25 -13.83
C THR A 299 -15.66 -13.62 -15.17
N LYS A 300 -15.69 -12.71 -16.14
CA LYS A 300 -15.02 -12.91 -17.42
C LYS A 300 -13.50 -12.88 -17.24
N HIS A 301 -12.82 -13.80 -17.90
CA HIS A 301 -11.36 -13.80 -17.95
C HIS A 301 -10.82 -12.42 -18.39
N ASN A 302 -9.85 -11.89 -17.69
CA ASN A 302 -9.27 -10.54 -17.88
C ASN A 302 -10.20 -9.35 -17.54
N LYS A 303 -11.20 -9.53 -16.68
CA LYS A 303 -12.03 -8.46 -16.18
C LYS A 303 -12.12 -8.56 -14.66
N ASP A 304 -11.61 -7.56 -13.98
CA ASP A 304 -11.62 -7.48 -12.51
C ASP A 304 -12.64 -6.44 -12.05
N PHE A 305 -13.29 -6.71 -10.92
CA PHE A 305 -14.16 -5.77 -10.22
C PHE A 305 -13.39 -5.24 -8.99
N ILE A 306 -13.03 -3.97 -9.03
CA ILE A 306 -12.16 -3.38 -8.01
C ILE A 306 -12.98 -2.76 -6.89
N ARG A 307 -14.06 -2.10 -7.21
CA ARG A 307 -14.94 -1.43 -6.26
C ARG A 307 -16.39 -1.75 -6.59
N PHE A 308 -17.16 -1.98 -5.54
CA PHE A 308 -18.59 -2.20 -5.61
C PHE A 308 -19.30 -1.29 -4.60
N THR A 309 -20.28 -0.52 -5.06
CA THR A 309 -21.01 0.41 -4.22
C THR A 309 -22.51 0.29 -4.53
N PRO A 310 -23.30 -0.36 -3.65
CA PRO A 310 -24.74 -0.44 -3.81
C PRO A 310 -25.39 0.93 -3.58
N ASN A 311 -26.47 1.20 -4.30
CA ASN A 311 -27.26 2.39 -4.08
C ASN A 311 -27.98 2.28 -2.72
N PRO A 312 -27.87 3.28 -1.82
CA PRO A 312 -28.44 3.21 -0.48
C PRO A 312 -29.96 3.40 -0.41
N ALA A 313 -30.61 3.78 -1.51
CA ALA A 313 -32.05 3.96 -1.51
C ALA A 313 -32.79 2.63 -1.19
N PRO A 314 -33.83 2.66 -0.34
CA PRO A 314 -34.54 1.46 0.04
C PRO A 314 -35.06 0.68 -1.18
N ARG A 315 -34.82 -0.62 -1.22
CA ARG A 315 -35.20 -1.54 -2.30
C ARG A 315 -34.62 -1.21 -3.67
N SER A 316 -33.58 -0.37 -3.73
CA SER A 316 -32.90 -0.08 -4.99
C SER A 316 -32.26 -1.34 -5.58
N GLN A 317 -32.43 -1.53 -6.88
CA GLN A 317 -31.75 -2.55 -7.68
C GLN A 317 -30.60 -1.95 -8.51
N THR A 318 -30.11 -0.79 -8.08
CA THR A 318 -29.05 -0.05 -8.75
C THR A 318 -27.74 -0.18 -7.97
N TYR A 319 -26.64 -0.31 -8.66
CA TYR A 319 -25.30 -0.29 -8.04
C TYR A 319 -24.28 0.29 -9.02
N ALA A 320 -23.15 0.74 -8.49
CA ALA A 320 -22.03 1.20 -9.27
C ALA A 320 -20.80 0.33 -9.00
N VAL A 321 -20.03 0.07 -10.05
CA VAL A 321 -18.76 -0.70 -9.97
C VAL A 321 -17.66 0.00 -10.73
N VAL A 322 -16.43 -0.28 -10.31
CA VAL A 322 -15.24 -0.03 -11.13
C VAL A 322 -14.79 -1.35 -11.73
N GLU A 323 -14.91 -1.46 -13.05
CA GLU A 323 -14.40 -2.59 -13.82
C GLU A 323 -12.98 -2.24 -14.32
N TYR A 324 -12.06 -3.16 -14.18
CA TYR A 324 -10.71 -3.07 -14.75
C TYR A 324 -10.53 -4.09 -15.87
N ILE A 325 -10.03 -3.63 -17.01
CA ILE A 325 -9.75 -4.48 -18.15
C ILE A 325 -8.46 -4.01 -18.83
N LYS A 326 -7.36 -4.73 -18.63
CA LYS A 326 -6.08 -4.49 -19.31
C LYS A 326 -5.64 -3.02 -19.28
N GLY A 327 -5.46 -2.46 -18.08
CA GLY A 327 -5.01 -1.08 -17.88
C GLY A 327 -6.10 -0.01 -17.99
N LYS A 328 -7.32 -0.36 -18.34
CA LYS A 328 -8.44 0.58 -18.44
C LYS A 328 -9.45 0.36 -17.33
N TYR A 329 -9.84 1.46 -16.72
CA TYR A 329 -10.89 1.49 -15.71
C TYR A 329 -12.19 1.98 -16.34
N TYR A 330 -13.28 1.32 -15.98
CA TYR A 330 -14.62 1.69 -16.39
C TYR A 330 -15.44 1.90 -15.12
N VAL A 331 -15.95 3.10 -14.91
CA VAL A 331 -17.01 3.32 -13.92
C VAL A 331 -18.34 2.99 -14.58
N VAL A 332 -18.98 1.97 -14.07
CA VAL A 332 -20.20 1.41 -14.65
C VAL A 332 -21.33 1.48 -13.64
N LEU A 333 -22.44 2.03 -14.09
CA LEU A 333 -23.72 2.01 -13.39
C LEU A 333 -24.55 0.83 -13.91
N TYR A 334 -25.06 0.02 -13.00
CA TYR A 334 -26.04 -1.01 -13.30
C TYR A 334 -27.39 -0.61 -12.73
N GLU A 335 -28.39 -0.47 -13.58
CA GLU A 335 -29.79 -0.25 -13.21
C GLU A 335 -30.54 -1.58 -13.35
N ASN A 336 -31.54 -1.82 -12.51
CA ASN A 336 -32.32 -3.09 -12.53
C ASN A 336 -31.46 -4.36 -12.47
N LEU A 337 -30.31 -4.28 -11.79
CA LEU A 337 -29.27 -5.30 -11.67
C LEU A 337 -28.53 -5.65 -12.98
N VAL A 338 -29.08 -5.38 -14.16
CA VAL A 338 -28.54 -5.84 -15.46
C VAL A 338 -28.27 -4.73 -16.47
N ASP A 339 -28.98 -3.61 -16.41
CA ASP A 339 -28.86 -2.53 -17.39
C ASP A 339 -27.58 -1.75 -17.21
N ARG A 340 -26.59 -2.01 -18.06
CA ARG A 340 -25.22 -1.51 -17.94
C ARG A 340 -25.03 -0.16 -18.64
N LYS A 341 -24.59 0.87 -17.89
CA LYS A 341 -24.23 2.19 -18.41
C LYS A 341 -22.82 2.59 -18.00
N VAL A 342 -21.94 2.86 -18.96
CA VAL A 342 -20.59 3.35 -18.69
C VAL A 342 -20.63 4.86 -18.44
N LEU A 343 -20.19 5.28 -17.25
CA LEU A 343 -20.11 6.69 -16.87
C LEU A 343 -18.72 7.29 -17.13
N LEU A 344 -17.66 6.51 -16.95
CA LEU A 344 -16.28 6.93 -17.16
C LEU A 344 -15.48 5.79 -17.78
N LYS A 345 -14.55 6.17 -18.65
CA LYS A 345 -13.49 5.28 -19.13
C LYS A 345 -12.18 6.05 -19.03
N THR A 346 -11.24 5.55 -18.28
CA THR A 346 -9.93 6.14 -18.06
C THR A 346 -8.83 5.08 -18.08
N GLY A 347 -7.56 5.52 -18.10
CA GLY A 347 -6.41 4.62 -18.18
C GLY A 347 -5.95 4.29 -19.60
N VAL A 348 -4.81 3.68 -19.72
CA VAL A 348 -4.14 3.30 -20.97
C VAL A 348 -4.12 1.78 -21.07
N ARG A 349 -4.35 1.26 -22.26
CA ARG A 349 -4.28 -0.19 -22.48
C ARG A 349 -2.86 -0.68 -22.26
N THR A 350 -2.68 -1.59 -21.31
CA THR A 350 -1.42 -2.27 -21.00
C THR A 350 -1.67 -3.77 -20.89
N ASN A 351 -0.63 -4.57 -21.16
CA ASN A 351 -0.65 -6.00 -20.88
C ASN A 351 -0.23 -6.31 -19.44
N GLU A 352 0.23 -5.29 -18.70
CA GLU A 352 0.55 -5.39 -17.29
C GLU A 352 -0.76 -5.43 -16.48
N ASN A 353 -0.85 -6.35 -15.53
CA ASN A 353 -2.02 -6.51 -14.67
C ASN A 353 -2.00 -5.60 -13.43
N GLU A 354 -1.19 -4.53 -13.46
CA GLU A 354 -1.14 -3.60 -12.35
C GLU A 354 -2.37 -2.71 -12.30
N VAL A 355 -3.04 -2.76 -11.17
CA VAL A 355 -4.22 -1.96 -10.85
C VAL A 355 -3.78 -0.82 -9.94
N ASN A 356 -4.09 0.43 -10.31
CA ASN A 356 -3.96 1.53 -9.37
C ASN A 356 -5.01 1.37 -8.26
N PRO A 357 -4.62 1.09 -7.00
CA PRO A 357 -5.58 0.84 -5.94
C PRO A 357 -6.31 2.11 -5.49
N SER A 358 -5.77 3.29 -5.79
CA SER A 358 -6.29 4.56 -5.30
C SER A 358 -7.54 5.01 -6.03
N TYR A 359 -7.63 4.83 -7.35
CA TYR A 359 -8.71 5.39 -8.18
C TYR A 359 -9.32 4.36 -9.15
N PRO A 360 -10.55 4.61 -9.65
CA PRO A 360 -11.56 5.60 -9.24
C PRO A 360 -12.22 5.31 -7.89
N LEU A 361 -12.62 6.38 -7.15
CA LEU A 361 -13.43 6.29 -5.93
C LEU A 361 -14.90 6.55 -6.26
N LEU A 362 -15.81 5.89 -5.55
CA LEU A 362 -17.26 6.02 -5.75
C LEU A 362 -17.96 6.27 -4.43
N ALA A 363 -18.91 7.21 -4.41
CA ALA A 363 -19.80 7.41 -3.28
C ALA A 363 -21.21 7.79 -3.73
N TRP A 364 -22.24 7.19 -3.11
CA TRP A 364 -23.63 7.60 -3.25
C TRP A 364 -24.00 8.65 -2.21
N ASP A 365 -24.88 9.58 -2.58
CA ASP A 365 -25.58 10.39 -1.60
C ASP A 365 -26.56 9.53 -0.79
N GLY A 366 -26.97 10.02 0.39
CA GLY A 366 -27.84 9.26 1.29
C GLY A 366 -29.22 8.88 0.72
N LYS A 367 -29.67 9.58 -0.33
CA LYS A 367 -30.93 9.28 -1.04
C LYS A 367 -30.73 8.34 -2.23
N GLY A 368 -29.51 8.07 -2.63
CA GLY A 368 -29.20 7.27 -3.81
C GLY A 368 -29.52 7.95 -5.15
N ALA A 369 -29.71 9.28 -5.14
CA ALA A 369 -30.00 10.05 -6.34
C ALA A 369 -28.76 10.52 -7.09
N ARG A 370 -27.62 10.60 -6.41
CA ARG A 370 -26.36 11.11 -6.98
C ARG A 370 -25.21 10.18 -6.69
N LEU A 371 -24.39 9.95 -7.72
CA LEU A 371 -23.13 9.21 -7.61
C LEU A 371 -21.96 10.16 -7.85
N ALA A 372 -21.14 10.38 -6.84
CA ALA A 372 -19.85 11.04 -6.98
C ALA A 372 -18.78 10.04 -7.41
N CYS A 373 -17.92 10.48 -8.28
CA CYS A 373 -16.74 9.72 -8.71
C CYS A 373 -15.52 10.63 -8.71
N VAL A 374 -14.50 10.25 -7.96
CA VAL A 374 -13.17 10.85 -8.01
C VAL A 374 -12.25 9.95 -8.79
N TYR A 375 -11.49 10.51 -9.71
CA TYR A 375 -10.60 9.78 -10.58
C TYR A 375 -9.35 10.59 -10.93
N TRP A 376 -8.30 9.90 -11.33
CA TRP A 376 -7.06 10.50 -11.79
C TRP A 376 -7.01 10.55 -13.33
N GLU A 377 -6.68 11.70 -13.87
CA GLU A 377 -6.51 11.87 -15.31
C GLU A 377 -5.55 13.02 -15.63
N ALA A 378 -4.54 12.74 -16.44
CA ALA A 378 -3.55 13.73 -16.90
C ALA A 378 -2.85 14.50 -15.77
N GLY A 379 -2.46 13.80 -14.71
CA GLY A 379 -1.74 14.41 -13.58
C GLY A 379 -2.62 15.18 -12.60
N LYS A 380 -3.94 15.01 -12.64
CA LYS A 380 -4.88 15.73 -11.78
C LYS A 380 -5.94 14.82 -11.18
N VAL A 381 -6.31 15.14 -9.95
CA VAL A 381 -7.49 14.56 -9.30
C VAL A 381 -8.74 15.29 -9.83
N LYS A 382 -9.69 14.53 -10.33
CA LYS A 382 -10.93 15.03 -10.93
C LYS A 382 -12.15 14.46 -10.26
N LEU A 383 -13.21 15.26 -10.19
CA LEU A 383 -14.51 14.88 -9.67
C LEU A 383 -15.58 15.00 -10.75
N PHE A 384 -16.48 14.04 -10.84
CA PHE A 384 -17.79 14.29 -11.40
C PHE A 384 -18.90 13.79 -10.45
N VAL A 385 -20.06 14.44 -10.52
CA VAL A 385 -21.27 13.99 -9.85
C VAL A 385 -22.32 13.67 -10.91
N TYR A 386 -22.72 12.40 -10.99
CA TYR A 386 -23.75 11.94 -11.89
C TYR A 386 -25.11 11.96 -11.18
N ASP A 387 -26.08 12.61 -11.78
CA ASP A 387 -27.47 12.64 -11.31
C ASP A 387 -28.24 11.49 -11.97
N LEU A 388 -28.78 10.60 -11.15
CA LEU A 388 -29.47 9.41 -11.61
C LEU A 388 -30.85 9.74 -12.24
N VAL A 389 -31.53 10.75 -11.70
CA VAL A 389 -32.85 11.20 -12.17
C VAL A 389 -32.72 11.99 -13.46
N ALA A 390 -31.84 12.97 -13.48
CA ALA A 390 -31.60 13.82 -14.66
C ALA A 390 -30.74 13.12 -15.73
N ARG A 391 -30.08 12.01 -15.38
CA ARG A 391 -29.28 11.17 -16.29
C ARG A 391 -28.08 11.85 -16.94
N PHE A 392 -27.51 12.86 -16.29
CA PHE A 392 -26.30 13.54 -16.77
C PHE A 392 -25.32 13.87 -15.62
N LYS A 393 -24.09 14.26 -15.96
CA LYS A 393 -23.08 14.73 -15.01
C LYS A 393 -23.31 16.19 -14.70
N ARG A 394 -23.80 16.50 -13.50
CA ARG A 394 -24.05 17.87 -13.04
C ARG A 394 -22.77 18.65 -12.74
N VAL A 395 -21.79 17.94 -12.21
CA VAL A 395 -20.50 18.51 -11.81
C VAL A 395 -19.41 17.78 -12.58
N LYS A 396 -18.43 18.53 -13.06
CA LYS A 396 -17.18 17.99 -13.61
C LYS A 396 -16.11 19.04 -13.40
N GLN A 397 -15.21 18.78 -12.45
CA GLN A 397 -14.18 19.75 -12.04
C GLN A 397 -12.89 19.05 -11.60
N ASP A 398 -11.78 19.81 -11.60
CA ASP A 398 -10.53 19.38 -10.98
C ASP A 398 -10.63 19.65 -9.47
N ILE A 399 -10.13 18.78 -8.63
CA ILE A 399 -9.97 19.01 -7.19
C ILE A 399 -8.51 19.39 -6.95
N THR A 400 -8.23 20.66 -6.89
CA THR A 400 -6.86 21.19 -6.80
C THR A 400 -6.26 21.22 -5.39
N PRO A 401 -7.04 21.30 -4.28
CA PRO A 401 -6.47 21.48 -2.95
C PRO A 401 -5.74 20.23 -2.40
N PHE A 402 -6.03 19.05 -2.95
CA PHE A 402 -5.51 17.78 -2.44
C PHE A 402 -4.55 17.11 -3.41
N GLU A 403 -3.45 16.62 -2.88
CA GLU A 403 -2.47 15.83 -3.62
C GLU A 403 -3.05 14.46 -3.99
N GLN A 404 -3.80 13.86 -3.05
CA GLN A 404 -4.44 12.57 -3.21
C GLN A 404 -5.69 12.45 -2.35
N ILE A 405 -6.70 11.71 -2.82
CA ILE A 405 -7.90 11.36 -2.06
C ILE A 405 -7.92 9.84 -1.92
N GLN A 406 -8.08 9.36 -0.69
CA GLN A 406 -8.04 7.94 -0.36
C GLN A 406 -9.42 7.33 -0.19
N ASP A 407 -10.35 8.08 0.42
CA ASP A 407 -11.74 7.68 0.58
C ASP A 407 -12.65 8.90 0.53
N MET A 408 -13.90 8.68 0.14
CA MET A 408 -14.91 9.72 0.13
C MET A 408 -16.29 9.18 0.46
N LYS A 409 -17.07 10.00 1.14
CA LYS A 409 -18.51 9.77 1.39
C LYS A 409 -19.26 11.08 1.26
N PHE A 410 -20.54 11.03 0.92
CA PHE A 410 -21.38 12.23 1.00
C PHE A 410 -21.68 12.57 2.47
N MET A 411 -21.68 13.87 2.77
CA MET A 411 -22.28 14.40 3.96
C MET A 411 -23.81 14.45 3.82
N LEU A 412 -24.52 14.73 4.93
CA LEU A 412 -25.99 14.78 4.95
C LEU A 412 -26.61 15.77 3.95
N ASN A 413 -25.86 16.79 3.54
CA ASN A 413 -26.39 17.91 2.76
C ASN A 413 -26.28 17.76 1.24
N GLU A 414 -25.92 16.61 0.69
CA GLU A 414 -25.77 16.35 -0.74
C GLU A 414 -24.82 17.30 -1.53
N LYS A 415 -24.27 18.32 -0.85
CA LYS A 415 -23.39 19.34 -1.42
C LYS A 415 -21.95 19.23 -0.97
N SER A 416 -21.72 18.44 0.06
CA SER A 416 -20.39 18.27 0.64
C SER A 416 -20.00 16.80 0.64
N LEU A 417 -18.73 16.58 0.37
CA LEU A 417 -18.06 15.27 0.49
C LEU A 417 -17.18 15.29 1.74
N LEU A 418 -17.26 14.23 2.50
CA LEU A 418 -16.34 13.91 3.57
C LEU A 418 -15.20 13.09 2.95
N LEU A 419 -13.97 13.59 3.08
CA LEU A 419 -12.80 13.04 2.41
C LEU A 419 -11.75 12.63 3.44
N SER A 420 -11.11 11.50 3.21
CA SER A 420 -9.75 11.27 3.66
C SER A 420 -8.81 11.64 2.51
N ALA A 421 -7.95 12.62 2.72
CA ALA A 421 -7.15 13.17 1.66
C ALA A 421 -5.75 13.59 2.14
N VAL A 422 -4.81 13.62 1.21
CA VAL A 422 -3.45 14.08 1.46
C VAL A 422 -3.32 15.55 1.10
N LYS A 423 -2.83 16.31 2.05
CA LYS A 423 -2.44 17.70 1.87
C LYS A 423 -1.12 17.96 2.58
N ASN A 424 -0.15 18.52 1.88
CA ASN A 424 1.21 18.72 2.38
C ASN A 424 1.85 17.41 2.91
N GLY A 425 1.59 16.27 2.23
CA GLY A 425 2.12 14.97 2.62
C GLY A 425 1.50 14.32 3.86
N GLN A 426 0.47 14.92 4.47
CA GLN A 426 -0.26 14.38 5.62
C GLN A 426 -1.66 13.92 5.21
N SER A 427 -2.11 12.81 5.81
CA SER A 427 -3.42 12.20 5.53
C SER A 427 -4.40 12.59 6.60
N ASP A 428 -5.27 13.55 6.29
CA ASP A 428 -6.24 14.14 7.20
C ASP A 428 -7.69 14.00 6.69
N ILE A 429 -8.64 14.32 7.57
CA ILE A 429 -10.05 14.34 7.24
C ILE A 429 -10.48 15.76 6.85
N PHE A 430 -11.19 15.86 5.74
CA PHE A 430 -11.68 17.12 5.18
C PHE A 430 -13.17 17.04 4.84
N ILE A 431 -13.85 18.17 4.93
CA ILE A 431 -15.19 18.39 4.38
C ILE A 431 -15.04 19.28 3.16
N TYR A 432 -15.29 18.73 1.98
CA TYR A 432 -15.16 19.43 0.72
C TYR A 432 -16.53 19.86 0.19
N ASN A 433 -16.72 21.16 -0.06
CA ASN A 433 -17.95 21.72 -0.65
C ASN A 433 -17.86 21.69 -2.18
N ILE A 434 -18.72 20.90 -2.80
CA ILE A 434 -18.72 20.67 -4.26
C ILE A 434 -19.05 21.95 -5.04
N ASP A 435 -20.01 22.74 -4.56
CA ASP A 435 -20.49 23.93 -5.27
C ASP A 435 -19.51 25.11 -5.19
N LYS A 436 -18.75 25.20 -4.09
CA LYS A 436 -17.84 26.32 -3.83
C LYS A 436 -16.38 26.01 -4.18
N ASP A 437 -16.05 24.75 -4.44
CA ASP A 437 -14.65 24.26 -4.57
C ASP A 437 -13.79 24.69 -3.36
N ASP A 438 -14.33 24.57 -2.16
CA ASP A 438 -13.72 24.94 -0.90
C ASP A 438 -13.77 23.79 0.10
N PHE A 439 -12.91 23.81 1.11
CA PHE A 439 -12.83 22.73 2.10
C PHE A 439 -12.61 23.23 3.52
N GLU A 440 -13.09 22.47 4.46
CA GLU A 440 -12.80 22.59 5.88
C GLU A 440 -11.94 21.39 6.33
N GLN A 441 -10.84 21.64 7.03
CA GLN A 441 -9.99 20.61 7.60
C GLN A 441 -10.50 20.21 8.98
N VAL A 442 -10.80 18.91 9.14
CA VAL A 442 -11.33 18.35 10.39
C VAL A 442 -10.21 17.93 11.33
N THR A 443 -9.20 17.25 10.80
CA THR A 443 -7.99 16.87 11.54
C THR A 443 -6.77 17.53 10.90
N ASN A 444 -5.74 17.80 11.71
CA ASN A 444 -4.51 18.45 11.26
C ASN A 444 -3.38 18.05 12.21
N ASP A 445 -2.82 16.89 11.98
CA ASP A 445 -1.72 16.37 12.80
C ASP A 445 -0.83 15.41 12.00
N SER A 446 0.12 14.76 12.67
CA SER A 446 1.09 13.86 12.01
C SER A 446 0.60 12.41 11.87
N TYR A 447 -0.61 12.11 12.31
CA TYR A 447 -1.18 10.78 12.22
C TYR A 447 -1.94 10.59 10.91
N ALA A 448 -2.05 9.35 10.45
CA ALA A 448 -2.83 9.03 9.28
C ALA A 448 -4.31 8.84 9.68
N ASP A 449 -5.18 9.67 9.14
CA ASP A 449 -6.63 9.64 9.39
C ASP A 449 -7.38 9.17 8.14
N LEU A 450 -8.04 8.03 8.24
CA LEU A 450 -8.61 7.30 7.11
C LEU A 450 -10.08 6.94 7.35
N ASP A 451 -10.77 6.54 6.28
CA ASP A 451 -12.11 5.94 6.30
C ASP A 451 -13.18 6.77 7.02
N PRO A 452 -13.31 8.08 6.79
CA PRO A 452 -14.22 8.91 7.57
C PRO A 452 -15.69 8.59 7.28
N SER A 453 -16.53 8.69 8.32
CA SER A 453 -17.97 8.54 8.21
C SER A 453 -18.69 9.50 9.17
N PHE A 454 -19.72 10.18 8.68
CA PHE A 454 -20.56 11.01 9.53
C PHE A 454 -21.43 10.13 10.43
N VAL A 455 -21.59 10.54 11.69
CA VAL A 455 -22.45 9.87 12.66
C VAL A 455 -23.35 10.86 13.40
N ALA A 456 -24.55 10.41 13.71
CA ALA A 456 -25.53 11.12 14.53
C ALA A 456 -26.03 10.19 15.64
N PHE A 457 -25.28 10.12 16.73
CA PHE A 457 -25.70 9.42 17.95
C PHE A 457 -26.64 10.29 18.78
N PRO A 458 -27.43 9.75 19.73
CA PRO A 458 -28.48 10.49 20.44
C PRO A 458 -28.00 11.78 21.11
N ASN A 459 -26.79 11.79 21.64
CA ASN A 459 -26.24 12.93 22.37
C ASN A 459 -25.00 13.55 21.69
N LYS A 460 -24.51 12.97 20.59
CA LYS A 460 -23.32 13.45 19.91
C LYS A 460 -23.41 13.25 18.39
N THR A 461 -23.15 14.31 17.67
CA THR A 461 -22.94 14.24 16.22
C THR A 461 -21.47 14.50 15.92
N GLY A 462 -20.90 13.80 14.96
CA GLY A 462 -19.52 13.96 14.63
C GLY A 462 -19.09 13.14 13.43
N ILE A 463 -17.79 12.96 13.34
CA ILE A 463 -17.14 12.18 12.30
C ILE A 463 -16.37 11.06 12.98
N ILE A 464 -16.71 9.80 12.67
CA ILE A 464 -15.90 8.66 13.07
C ILE A 464 -14.91 8.34 11.94
N PHE A 465 -13.71 7.95 12.32
CA PHE A 465 -12.63 7.66 11.37
C PHE A 465 -11.62 6.69 11.97
N SER A 466 -10.82 6.08 11.13
CA SER A 466 -9.70 5.22 11.52
C SER A 466 -8.44 6.06 11.65
N SER A 467 -7.68 5.91 12.74
CA SER A 467 -6.43 6.65 12.95
C SER A 467 -5.37 5.79 13.63
N ASN A 468 -4.12 6.00 13.27
CA ASN A 468 -2.96 5.37 13.89
C ASN A 468 -2.36 6.20 15.02
N ARG A 469 -3.13 7.16 15.58
CA ARG A 469 -2.69 7.94 16.74
C ARG A 469 -2.61 7.09 18.00
N PRO A 470 -1.63 7.35 18.87
CA PRO A 470 -1.48 6.64 20.14
C PRO A 470 -2.66 6.92 21.08
N ASP A 471 -2.77 6.13 22.12
CA ASP A 471 -3.68 6.41 23.22
C ASP A 471 -3.34 7.76 23.87
N PRO A 472 -4.31 8.68 24.02
CA PRO A 472 -4.08 9.98 24.65
C PRO A 472 -3.57 9.89 26.10
N SER A 473 -3.79 8.76 26.77
CA SER A 473 -3.31 8.53 28.15
C SER A 473 -1.80 8.22 28.24
N ILE A 474 -1.17 7.86 27.14
CA ILE A 474 0.26 7.53 27.09
C ILE A 474 1.09 8.82 26.95
N LYS A 475 1.55 9.36 28.07
CA LYS A 475 2.44 10.53 28.08
C LYS A 475 3.89 10.11 27.74
N GLY A 476 4.54 10.89 26.88
CA GLY A 476 5.99 10.80 26.69
C GLY A 476 6.46 9.87 25.59
N ARG A 477 5.70 9.70 24.52
CA ARG A 477 6.17 9.00 23.34
C ARG A 477 7.18 9.83 22.56
N ASP A 478 8.18 9.12 22.12
CA ASP A 478 9.28 9.60 21.30
C ASP A 478 8.78 10.32 20.04
N THR A 479 9.54 11.28 19.57
CA THR A 479 9.23 12.10 18.39
C THR A 479 9.42 11.36 17.05
N GLY A 480 9.37 10.01 17.07
CA GLY A 480 9.49 9.17 15.89
C GLY A 480 8.25 9.21 14.98
N VAL A 481 8.41 8.63 13.81
CA VAL A 481 7.32 8.45 12.85
C VAL A 481 6.25 7.53 13.46
N PRO A 482 4.95 7.91 13.41
CA PRO A 482 3.87 7.08 13.93
C PRO A 482 3.77 5.74 13.19
N VAL A 483 3.80 4.66 13.95
CA VAL A 483 3.70 3.29 13.42
C VAL A 483 2.65 2.45 14.16
N ASP A 484 1.78 3.12 14.92
CA ASP A 484 0.75 2.46 15.70
C ASP A 484 -0.35 1.85 14.81
N ARG A 485 -1.09 0.89 15.39
CA ARG A 485 -2.23 0.28 14.74
C ARG A 485 -3.39 1.26 14.64
N PHE A 486 -4.18 1.11 13.58
CA PHE A 486 -5.39 1.90 13.42
C PHE A 486 -6.46 1.48 14.42
N ASN A 487 -7.03 2.48 15.07
CA ASN A 487 -8.21 2.37 15.92
C ASN A 487 -9.28 3.36 15.46
N ILE A 488 -10.51 3.18 15.94
CA ILE A 488 -11.61 4.07 15.61
C ILE A 488 -11.64 5.23 16.59
N PHE A 489 -11.73 6.42 16.05
CA PHE A 489 -11.85 7.68 16.78
C PHE A 489 -13.11 8.44 16.37
N LEU A 490 -13.59 9.29 17.25
CA LEU A 490 -14.69 10.20 17.03
C LEU A 490 -14.20 11.64 17.20
N ALA A 491 -14.33 12.44 16.16
CA ALA A 491 -14.25 13.91 16.26
C ALA A 491 -15.68 14.44 16.46
N ASP A 492 -15.97 14.88 17.66
CA ASP A 492 -17.27 15.43 17.97
C ASP A 492 -17.35 16.94 17.73
N ASN A 493 -18.58 17.46 17.60
CA ASN A 493 -18.85 18.90 17.44
C ASN A 493 -17.96 19.62 16.40
N TYR A 494 -17.67 18.94 15.28
CA TYR A 494 -16.75 19.43 14.24
C TYR A 494 -17.11 20.85 13.71
N ASN A 495 -18.37 21.30 13.88
CA ASN A 495 -18.88 22.56 13.35
C ASN A 495 -19.25 23.61 14.42
N LYS A 496 -19.02 23.36 15.72
CA LYS A 496 -19.58 24.20 16.78
C LYS A 496 -18.59 24.72 17.81
N SER A 497 -17.37 24.25 17.89
CA SER A 497 -16.46 24.67 18.96
C SER A 497 -15.07 24.98 18.48
N GLU A 498 -14.44 25.94 19.16
CA GLU A 498 -13.00 26.21 19.06
C GLU A 498 -12.16 25.02 19.53
N PHE A 499 -12.77 24.07 20.28
CA PHE A 499 -12.14 22.86 20.81
C PHE A 499 -12.80 21.62 20.21
N ARG A 500 -12.16 21.04 19.19
CA ARG A 500 -12.56 19.74 18.68
C ARG A 500 -12.03 18.65 19.61
N GLN A 501 -12.93 17.88 20.19
CA GLN A 501 -12.54 16.74 20.99
C GLN A 501 -12.45 15.50 20.11
N ILE A 502 -11.30 14.83 20.15
CA ILE A 502 -11.10 13.56 19.49
C ILE A 502 -11.02 12.48 20.57
N SER A 503 -11.97 11.54 20.51
CA SER A 503 -12.07 10.46 21.48
C SER A 503 -11.81 9.11 20.82
N ARG A 504 -11.04 8.24 21.47
CA ARG A 504 -10.81 6.87 21.02
C ARG A 504 -11.99 5.99 21.36
N LEU A 505 -12.52 5.23 20.41
CA LEU A 505 -13.67 4.35 20.57
C LEU A 505 -13.30 2.86 20.64
N THR A 506 -12.14 2.46 20.11
CA THR A 506 -11.68 1.07 20.09
C THR A 506 -10.27 0.94 20.61
N ASP A 507 -9.93 -0.25 21.11
CA ASP A 507 -8.59 -0.61 21.57
C ASP A 507 -8.19 -1.97 20.99
N MET A 508 -7.85 -1.98 19.71
CA MET A 508 -7.39 -3.19 18.99
C MET A 508 -5.92 -3.45 19.30
N LYS A 509 -5.59 -4.69 19.64
CA LYS A 509 -4.23 -5.07 20.04
C LYS A 509 -3.48 -5.82 18.96
N PHE A 510 -4.17 -6.60 18.15
CA PHE A 510 -3.56 -7.53 17.20
C PHE A 510 -3.79 -7.13 15.74
N SER A 511 -4.84 -6.36 15.44
CA SER A 511 -5.18 -5.95 14.08
C SER A 511 -5.69 -4.51 14.05
N ASP A 512 -5.74 -3.93 12.86
CA ASP A 512 -6.30 -2.62 12.62
C ASP A 512 -7.83 -2.62 12.71
N ALA A 513 -8.41 -1.52 13.18
CA ALA A 513 -9.83 -1.23 13.06
C ALA A 513 -10.06 -0.24 11.91
N ARG A 514 -10.82 -0.64 10.90
CA ARG A 514 -10.99 0.10 9.64
C ARG A 514 -12.45 0.22 9.24
N TYR A 515 -12.75 1.18 8.37
CA TYR A 515 -14.06 1.38 7.74
C TYR A 515 -15.23 1.55 8.73
N PRO A 516 -15.12 2.48 9.70
CA PRO A 516 -16.20 2.72 10.65
C PRO A 516 -17.42 3.31 9.95
N MET A 517 -18.60 2.89 10.38
CA MET A 517 -19.87 3.47 9.93
C MET A 517 -20.96 3.31 10.98
N GLN A 518 -21.89 4.26 11.04
CA GLN A 518 -23.06 4.12 11.90
C GLN A 518 -23.95 2.99 11.38
N TYR A 519 -24.38 2.11 12.28
CA TYR A 519 -25.27 1.00 11.97
C TYR A 519 -26.73 1.30 12.33
N ASN A 520 -26.95 1.86 13.54
CA ASN A 520 -28.26 2.32 14.02
C ASN A 520 -28.07 3.53 14.96
N THR A 521 -29.10 3.88 15.72
CA THR A 521 -29.10 5.06 16.58
C THR A 521 -27.92 5.15 17.54
N SER A 522 -27.47 4.01 18.11
CA SER A 522 -26.42 4.00 19.14
C SER A 522 -25.26 3.07 18.82
N HIS A 523 -25.25 2.43 17.67
CA HIS A 523 -24.21 1.48 17.30
C HIS A 523 -23.45 1.95 16.06
N PHE A 524 -22.16 1.67 16.05
CA PHE A 524 -21.32 1.74 14.86
C PHE A 524 -20.71 0.38 14.57
N THR A 525 -20.34 0.15 13.34
CA THR A 525 -19.62 -1.06 12.91
C THR A 525 -18.28 -0.69 12.32
N PHE A 526 -17.34 -1.60 12.42
CA PHE A 526 -16.01 -1.48 11.80
C PHE A 526 -15.51 -2.88 11.41
N ILE A 527 -14.48 -2.93 10.61
CA ILE A 527 -13.82 -4.19 10.20
C ILE A 527 -12.52 -4.30 10.97
N SER A 528 -12.26 -5.49 11.51
CA SER A 528 -10.98 -5.84 12.13
C SER A 528 -10.72 -7.33 12.00
N ALA A 529 -9.47 -7.73 11.97
CA ALA A 529 -9.03 -9.11 12.03
C ALA A 529 -8.50 -9.50 13.42
N GLU A 530 -8.96 -8.84 14.49
CA GLU A 530 -8.49 -9.00 15.87
C GLU A 530 -8.53 -10.44 16.38
N ASN A 531 -9.42 -11.27 15.84
CA ASN A 531 -9.53 -12.68 16.16
C ASN A 531 -8.88 -13.62 15.11
N GLY A 532 -8.00 -13.08 14.27
CA GLY A 532 -7.31 -13.81 13.20
C GLY A 532 -8.09 -13.97 11.91
N VAL A 533 -9.31 -13.44 11.82
CA VAL A 533 -10.16 -13.44 10.61
C VAL A 533 -10.80 -12.07 10.46
N ALA A 534 -10.77 -11.49 9.25
CA ALA A 534 -11.42 -10.21 8.99
C ALA A 534 -12.95 -10.32 9.17
N ASN A 535 -13.45 -9.70 10.23
CA ASN A 535 -14.86 -9.69 10.62
C ASN A 535 -15.40 -8.28 10.80
N ARG A 536 -16.72 -8.15 10.69
CA ARG A 536 -17.42 -6.94 11.08
C ARG A 536 -17.71 -6.99 12.58
N TYR A 537 -17.18 -6.01 13.29
CA TYR A 537 -17.44 -5.78 14.69
C TYR A 537 -18.51 -4.70 14.87
N ALA A 538 -19.23 -4.73 15.98
CA ALA A 538 -20.16 -3.68 16.37
C ALA A 538 -19.74 -3.09 17.71
N GLY A 539 -19.66 -1.76 17.75
CA GLY A 539 -19.48 -0.99 18.98
C GLY A 539 -20.77 -0.30 19.37
N PHE A 540 -21.02 -0.23 20.68
CA PHE A 540 -22.13 0.52 21.25
C PHE A 540 -21.61 1.84 21.79
N PHE A 541 -22.19 2.94 21.36
CA PHE A 541 -21.87 4.27 21.86
C PHE A 541 -22.87 4.68 22.92
N SER A 542 -22.39 4.91 24.14
CA SER A 542 -23.16 5.50 25.23
C SER A 542 -22.38 6.66 25.83
N THR A 543 -23.10 7.68 26.28
CA THR A 543 -22.54 8.78 27.07
C THR A 543 -23.09 8.68 28.49
N GLU A 544 -22.17 8.61 29.44
CA GLU A 544 -22.51 8.69 30.87
C GLU A 544 -22.01 10.03 31.43
N ARG A 545 -22.77 10.58 32.37
CA ARG A 545 -22.38 11.82 33.03
C ARG A 545 -21.22 11.52 33.99
N ALA A 546 -20.01 11.86 33.61
CA ALA A 546 -18.81 11.56 34.40
C ALA A 546 -18.51 12.58 35.50
N GLY A 547 -19.18 13.75 35.49
CA GLY A 547 -18.96 14.85 36.43
C GLY A 547 -18.69 16.18 35.69
N LEU A 548 -18.32 17.18 36.46
CA LEU A 548 -17.91 18.49 35.95
C LEU A 548 -16.37 18.54 35.93
N ASP A 549 -15.79 18.91 34.80
CA ASP A 549 -14.36 19.22 34.71
C ASP A 549 -14.17 20.73 34.52
N THR A 550 -13.10 21.26 35.09
CA THR A 550 -12.77 22.68 34.99
C THR A 550 -11.59 22.85 34.06
N ILE A 551 -11.83 23.40 32.90
CA ILE A 551 -10.77 23.73 31.94
C ILE A 551 -10.33 25.18 32.17
N TYR A 552 -9.06 25.39 32.44
CA TYR A 552 -8.46 26.71 32.53
C TYR A 552 -7.90 27.15 31.18
N VAL A 553 -8.47 28.18 30.59
CA VAL A 553 -7.95 28.80 29.39
C VAL A 553 -7.12 30.02 29.79
N ILE A 554 -5.82 30.00 29.50
CA ILE A 554 -4.94 31.15 29.68
C ILE A 554 -5.08 32.04 28.47
N GLY A 555 -5.85 33.10 28.60
CA GLY A 555 -5.87 34.19 27.60
C GLY A 555 -4.87 35.28 27.94
N ASP A 556 -4.57 36.15 26.99
CA ASP A 556 -3.46 37.10 27.00
C ASP A 556 -3.33 38.04 28.20
N ASN A 557 -4.23 38.07 29.15
CA ASN A 557 -4.08 38.82 30.42
C ASN A 557 -4.96 38.40 31.57
N PHE A 558 -5.83 37.37 31.47
CA PHE A 558 -6.68 36.95 32.59
C PHE A 558 -6.99 35.45 32.54
N LEU A 559 -6.83 34.79 33.67
CA LEU A 559 -7.48 33.49 33.91
C LEU A 559 -8.99 33.70 33.88
N ARG A 560 -9.65 33.34 32.80
CA ARG A 560 -11.10 33.21 32.78
C ARG A 560 -11.48 31.79 33.13
N ASN A 561 -12.36 31.63 34.07
CA ASN A 561 -13.08 30.38 34.28
C ASN A 561 -13.93 30.13 33.03
N PRO A 562 -13.65 29.14 32.22
CA PRO A 562 -14.53 28.82 31.13
C PRO A 562 -15.83 28.29 31.68
N ASP A 563 -16.92 28.52 30.97
CA ASP A 563 -18.23 27.99 31.33
C ASP A 563 -18.11 26.52 31.69
N GLN A 564 -18.70 26.15 32.82
CA GLN A 564 -18.81 24.74 33.24
C GLN A 564 -19.54 23.97 32.15
N ARG A 565 -18.86 23.07 31.50
CA ARG A 565 -19.47 22.18 30.53
C ARG A 565 -19.55 20.80 31.10
N ASP A 566 -20.72 20.20 30.98
CA ASP A 566 -20.90 18.79 31.25
C ASP A 566 -20.05 18.00 30.23
N LEU A 567 -19.13 17.21 30.70
CA LEU A 567 -18.34 16.28 29.91
C LEU A 567 -19.15 15.04 29.55
#